data_6ea4a14c0c630efbe7b05cf16c612a67
#
_entry.id   6ea4a14c0c630efbe7b05cf16c612a67
#
_cell.length_a   1.000
_cell.length_b   1.000
_cell.length_c   1.000
_cell.angle_alpha   90.00
_cell.angle_beta   90.00
_cell.angle_gamma   90.00
#
_symmetry.space_group_name_H-M   'P 1'
#
loop_
_entity.id
_entity.type
_entity.pdbx_description
1 polymer ?
#
loop_
_entity_poly.entity_id
_entity_poly.type
_entity_poly.pdbx_seq_one_letter_code
_entity_poly.pdbx_strand_id
1 'polypeptide(L)'
;MTDSGTENSAAAGGPTLNRKRSYYAVLFLDLLGQREAISSLEDLKLLRDDEAEYYRRFGEAAGKVWGVRTFFSKRMAGGMAAALPSAAYHVPDVTFQMFLDTVMVYFPWDPQNPNALIALRSLLVATAETMICTLSGGVPIRGGLDVHLATEFNEQAQVENSSSALFHGGDLWGPAPKRAYELAETDHNYMRVRLGDGVSGLIITALLWFKEQVGIDPSKVIWFQPAVDAANETTKLIARDPVDNLPIIDYLGPATADLMPANIRLVGKAVAFAQREYERFKVDTNSRSIADKYERFLKYVDARQVPNGIVPPLAET
;
A
#
# COMPACT_ATOMS: atom_id res chain seq x y z
N MET A 1 -10.66 24.44 14.97
CA MET A 1 -10.94 25.61 14.12
C MET A 1 -10.45 25.25 12.74
N THR A 2 -11.36 24.72 11.93
CA THR A 2 -11.08 24.35 10.54
C THR A 2 -11.58 25.50 9.67
N ASP A 3 -10.62 26.30 9.19
CA ASP A 3 -10.90 27.35 8.22
C ASP A 3 -11.00 26.69 6.83
N SER A 4 -12.22 26.43 6.38
CA SER A 4 -12.52 25.95 5.05
C SER A 4 -12.57 27.12 4.09
N GLY A 5 -11.41 27.76 3.84
CA GLY A 5 -11.26 28.79 2.85
C GLY A 5 -11.38 28.19 1.44
N THR A 6 -12.55 28.20 0.86
CA THR A 6 -12.76 28.06 -0.59
C THR A 6 -12.35 29.35 -1.26
N GLU A 7 -11.09 29.48 -1.66
CA GLU A 7 -10.66 30.57 -2.54
C GLU A 7 -11.10 30.24 -3.98
N ASN A 8 -12.21 30.85 -4.40
CA ASN A 8 -12.63 30.92 -5.79
C ASN A 8 -11.76 31.96 -6.53
N SER A 9 -10.69 31.54 -7.16
CA SER A 9 -9.94 32.35 -8.10
C SER A 9 -10.55 32.19 -9.50
N ALA A 10 -11.49 33.05 -9.85
CA ALA A 10 -12.02 33.17 -11.21
C ALA A 10 -11.00 33.93 -12.07
N ALA A 11 -10.13 33.22 -12.78
CA ALA A 11 -9.32 33.77 -13.86
C ALA A 11 -9.74 33.08 -15.17
N ALA A 12 -10.30 33.91 -16.06
CA ALA A 12 -10.49 33.73 -17.51
C ALA A 12 -10.60 32.27 -18.03
N GLY A 13 -11.82 31.72 -18.12
CA GLY A 13 -12.19 30.69 -19.12
C GLY A 13 -11.52 29.32 -19.04
N GLY A 14 -10.74 29.03 -18.02
CA GLY A 14 -10.13 27.71 -17.80
C GLY A 14 -11.02 26.81 -16.91
N PRO A 15 -10.79 25.48 -16.92
CA PRO A 15 -11.54 24.57 -16.06
C PRO A 15 -11.39 24.99 -14.60
N THR A 16 -12.50 25.03 -13.87
CA THR A 16 -12.51 25.36 -12.44
C THR A 16 -11.91 24.18 -11.68
N LEU A 17 -10.63 24.29 -11.32
CA LEU A 17 -9.95 23.29 -10.50
C LEU A 17 -10.48 23.36 -9.06
N ASN A 18 -11.19 22.32 -8.64
CA ASN A 18 -11.56 22.18 -7.24
C ASN A 18 -10.32 21.71 -6.45
N ARG A 19 -9.81 22.54 -5.53
CA ARG A 19 -8.61 22.27 -4.73
C ARG A 19 -9.01 21.93 -3.31
N LYS A 20 -8.68 20.74 -2.86
CA LYS A 20 -8.87 20.32 -1.47
C LYS A 20 -7.51 20.09 -0.81
N ARG A 21 -7.13 21.00 0.08
CA ARG A 21 -5.92 20.87 0.89
C ARG A 21 -6.26 20.18 2.20
N SER A 22 -5.60 19.06 2.51
CA SER A 22 -5.81 18.31 3.76
C SER A 22 -4.59 17.44 4.07
N TYR A 23 -4.60 16.78 5.22
CA TYR A 23 -3.73 15.61 5.43
C TYR A 23 -4.27 14.43 4.64
N TYR A 24 -3.36 13.65 4.08
CA TYR A 24 -3.66 12.42 3.35
C TYR A 24 -2.77 11.29 3.85
N ALA A 25 -3.36 10.12 4.06
CA ALA A 25 -2.63 8.88 4.15
C ALA A 25 -2.35 8.41 2.72
N VAL A 26 -1.06 8.21 2.40
CA VAL A 26 -0.62 7.82 1.05
C VAL A 26 0.27 6.60 1.15
N LEU A 27 -0.14 5.54 0.49
CA LEU A 27 0.63 4.32 0.28
C LEU A 27 1.13 4.26 -1.16
N PHE A 28 2.43 4.02 -1.30
CA PHE A 28 3.08 3.73 -2.56
C PHE A 28 3.54 2.27 -2.56
N LEU A 29 3.15 1.48 -3.58
CA LEU A 29 3.60 0.11 -3.78
C LEU A 29 4.28 0.02 -5.15
N ASP A 30 5.53 -0.43 -5.16
CA ASP A 30 6.37 -0.59 -6.34
C ASP A 30 6.67 -2.08 -6.58
N LEU A 31 6.40 -2.56 -7.80
CA LEU A 31 6.65 -3.94 -8.18
C LEU A 31 8.10 -4.10 -8.66
N LEU A 32 8.85 -4.88 -7.92
CA LEU A 32 10.24 -5.14 -8.26
C LEU A 32 10.37 -6.06 -9.49
N GLY A 33 11.33 -5.74 -10.36
CA GLY A 33 11.63 -6.56 -11.55
C GLY A 33 10.74 -6.29 -12.77
N GLN A 34 9.83 -5.30 -12.72
CA GLN A 34 9.00 -4.96 -13.89
C GLN A 34 9.75 -4.15 -14.94
N ARG A 35 10.79 -3.41 -14.54
CA ARG A 35 11.61 -2.62 -15.48
C ARG A 35 12.18 -3.48 -16.62
N GLU A 36 12.70 -4.66 -16.30
CA GLU A 36 13.21 -5.60 -17.32
C GLU A 36 12.09 -6.11 -18.24
N ALA A 37 10.91 -6.41 -17.69
CA ALA A 37 9.76 -6.84 -18.46
C ALA A 37 9.27 -5.76 -19.42
N ILE A 38 9.25 -4.50 -18.97
CA ILE A 38 8.86 -3.34 -19.78
C ILE A 38 9.94 -3.06 -20.86
N SER A 39 11.22 -3.02 -20.47
CA SER A 39 12.33 -2.81 -21.42
C SER A 39 12.39 -3.89 -22.49
N SER A 40 12.00 -5.12 -22.17
CA SER A 40 11.94 -6.19 -23.17
C SER A 40 10.90 -5.96 -24.28
N LEU A 41 9.96 -5.01 -24.07
CA LEU A 41 8.99 -4.60 -25.09
C LEU A 41 9.62 -3.60 -26.09
N GLU A 42 10.65 -2.84 -25.67
CA GLU A 42 11.33 -1.87 -26.53
C GLU A 42 12.16 -2.57 -27.62
N ASP A 43 12.62 -3.79 -27.35
CA ASP A 43 13.39 -4.59 -28.31
C ASP A 43 12.51 -5.22 -29.40
N LEU A 44 11.19 -5.25 -29.20
CA LEU A 44 10.27 -5.78 -30.19
C LEU A 44 10.00 -4.74 -31.28
N LYS A 45 10.41 -5.06 -32.49
CA LYS A 45 10.01 -4.28 -33.68
C LYS A 45 8.51 -4.51 -33.85
N LEU A 46 7.72 -3.44 -33.91
CA LEU A 46 6.27 -3.50 -34.19
C LEU A 46 6.03 -3.91 -35.67
N LEU A 47 6.66 -4.99 -36.09
CA LEU A 47 6.38 -5.66 -37.32
C LEU A 47 5.20 -6.61 -37.11
N ARG A 48 4.46 -6.89 -38.15
CA ARG A 48 3.26 -7.73 -38.11
C ARG A 48 3.47 -9.10 -37.44
N ASP A 49 4.69 -9.63 -37.54
CA ASP A 49 5.07 -10.93 -36.98
C ASP A 49 5.36 -10.88 -35.47
N ASP A 50 5.65 -9.69 -34.92
CA ASP A 50 5.98 -9.48 -33.48
C ASP A 50 4.77 -9.01 -32.66
N GLU A 51 3.65 -8.69 -33.31
CA GLU A 51 2.48 -8.15 -32.64
C GLU A 51 1.92 -9.12 -31.57
N ALA A 52 1.81 -10.40 -31.89
CA ALA A 52 1.33 -11.43 -30.97
C ALA A 52 2.27 -11.59 -29.76
N GLU A 53 3.58 -11.54 -29.98
CA GLU A 53 4.59 -11.62 -28.92
C GLU A 53 4.58 -10.36 -28.05
N TYR A 54 4.40 -9.18 -28.65
CA TYR A 54 4.23 -7.93 -27.91
C TYR A 54 3.04 -8.02 -26.96
N TYR A 55 1.84 -8.39 -27.46
CA TYR A 55 0.65 -8.50 -26.61
C TYR A 55 0.80 -9.59 -25.54
N ARG A 56 1.50 -10.67 -25.82
CA ARG A 56 1.78 -11.71 -24.81
C ARG A 56 2.66 -11.15 -23.68
N ARG A 57 3.79 -10.52 -23.99
CA ARG A 57 4.71 -9.94 -22.97
C ARG A 57 4.07 -8.78 -22.23
N PHE A 58 3.38 -7.90 -22.95
CA PHE A 58 2.62 -6.81 -22.36
C PHE A 58 1.56 -7.34 -21.39
N GLY A 59 0.80 -8.36 -21.80
CA GLY A 59 -0.22 -8.99 -20.96
C GLY A 59 0.38 -9.63 -19.70
N GLU A 60 1.55 -10.24 -19.79
CA GLU A 60 2.26 -10.79 -18.63
C GLU A 60 2.73 -9.70 -17.66
N ALA A 61 3.32 -8.62 -18.14
CA ALA A 61 3.78 -7.50 -17.33
C ALA A 61 2.61 -6.73 -16.72
N ALA A 62 1.66 -6.29 -17.55
CA ALA A 62 0.47 -5.56 -17.11
C ALA A 62 -0.42 -6.41 -16.20
N GLY A 63 -0.53 -7.72 -16.46
CA GLY A 63 -1.31 -8.65 -15.66
C GLY A 63 -0.84 -8.75 -14.22
N LYS A 64 0.46 -8.65 -13.96
CA LYS A 64 1.01 -8.62 -12.58
C LYS A 64 0.57 -7.36 -11.85
N VAL A 65 0.73 -6.19 -12.44
CA VAL A 65 0.32 -4.91 -11.85
C VAL A 65 -1.18 -4.88 -11.60
N TRP A 66 -1.97 -5.30 -12.60
CA TRP A 66 -3.41 -5.39 -12.50
C TRP A 66 -3.86 -6.39 -11.43
N GLY A 67 -3.18 -7.52 -11.32
CA GLY A 67 -3.40 -8.53 -10.29
C GLY A 67 -3.18 -7.99 -8.89
N VAL A 68 -2.07 -7.28 -8.65
CA VAL A 68 -1.76 -6.62 -7.36
C VAL A 68 -2.84 -5.61 -7.01
N ARG A 69 -3.19 -4.71 -7.93
CA ARG A 69 -4.24 -3.72 -7.72
C ARG A 69 -5.59 -4.35 -7.36
N THR A 70 -6.02 -5.34 -8.16
CA THR A 70 -7.32 -5.98 -7.97
C THR A 70 -7.39 -6.72 -6.64
N PHE A 71 -6.32 -7.42 -6.29
CA PHE A 71 -6.23 -8.10 -5.01
C PHE A 71 -6.29 -7.11 -3.85
N PHE A 72 -5.43 -6.08 -3.90
CA PHE A 72 -5.36 -5.05 -2.87
C PHE A 72 -6.70 -4.33 -2.66
N SER A 73 -7.33 -3.84 -3.74
CA SER A 73 -8.60 -3.11 -3.65
C SER A 73 -9.73 -3.95 -3.07
N LYS A 74 -9.80 -5.25 -3.42
CA LYS A 74 -10.78 -6.18 -2.84
C LYS A 74 -10.55 -6.36 -1.34
N ARG A 75 -9.28 -6.49 -0.90
CA ARG A 75 -8.94 -6.65 0.52
C ARG A 75 -9.22 -5.40 1.32
N MET A 76 -8.87 -4.23 0.77
CA MET A 76 -9.18 -2.95 1.40
C MET A 76 -10.69 -2.76 1.59
N ALA A 77 -11.48 -2.96 0.54
CA ALA A 77 -12.94 -2.84 0.60
C ALA A 77 -13.56 -3.85 1.59
N GLY A 78 -13.10 -5.11 1.59
CA GLY A 78 -13.55 -6.12 2.54
C GLY A 78 -13.19 -5.77 3.98
N GLY A 79 -11.99 -5.24 4.23
CA GLY A 79 -11.56 -4.80 5.55
C GLY A 79 -12.37 -3.62 6.09
N MET A 80 -12.69 -2.66 5.24
CA MET A 80 -13.55 -1.53 5.62
C MET A 80 -14.97 -1.98 5.94
N ALA A 81 -15.55 -2.85 5.11
CA ALA A 81 -16.90 -3.38 5.33
C ALA A 81 -17.01 -4.21 6.62
N ALA A 82 -16.00 -5.04 6.92
CA ALA A 82 -15.98 -5.88 8.11
C ALA A 82 -15.84 -5.09 9.41
N ALA A 83 -15.18 -3.93 9.36
CA ALA A 83 -14.98 -3.08 10.54
C ALA A 83 -16.20 -2.23 10.91
N LEU A 84 -17.29 -2.29 10.16
CA LEU A 84 -18.53 -1.56 10.38
C LEU A 84 -18.28 -0.05 10.62
N PRO A 85 -18.02 0.73 9.56
CA PRO A 85 -17.78 2.16 9.68
C PRO A 85 -18.88 2.86 10.49
N SER A 86 -18.49 3.87 11.27
CA SER A 86 -19.46 4.68 12.03
C SER A 86 -20.36 5.46 11.06
N ALA A 87 -21.67 5.17 11.07
CA ALA A 87 -22.63 5.85 10.22
C ALA A 87 -22.77 7.36 10.52
N ALA A 88 -22.29 7.80 11.69
CA ALA A 88 -22.32 9.22 12.08
C ALA A 88 -21.20 10.05 11.42
N TYR A 89 -20.23 9.42 10.79
CA TYR A 89 -19.06 10.08 10.20
C TYR A 89 -18.87 9.70 8.74
N HIS A 90 -18.31 10.63 8.00
CA HIS A 90 -17.99 10.39 6.59
C HIS A 90 -16.96 9.25 6.43
N VAL A 91 -17.24 8.29 5.55
CA VAL A 91 -16.28 7.27 5.15
C VAL A 91 -15.31 7.92 4.16
N PRO A 92 -13.98 7.89 4.43
CA PRO A 92 -13.03 8.49 3.50
C PRO A 92 -13.10 7.85 2.12
N ASP A 93 -13.10 8.68 1.08
CA ASP A 93 -13.00 8.22 -0.29
C ASP A 93 -11.57 7.72 -0.53
N VAL A 94 -11.46 6.43 -0.86
CA VAL A 94 -10.16 5.80 -1.14
C VAL A 94 -9.91 5.84 -2.64
N THR A 95 -8.86 6.54 -3.03
CA THR A 95 -8.45 6.68 -4.42
C THR A 95 -7.29 5.78 -4.76
N PHE A 96 -7.35 5.15 -5.94
CA PHE A 96 -6.31 4.28 -6.49
C PHE A 96 -5.78 4.88 -7.79
N GLN A 97 -4.49 5.14 -7.85
CA GLN A 97 -3.78 5.53 -9.06
C GLN A 97 -2.77 4.47 -9.46
N MET A 98 -2.58 4.27 -10.76
CA MET A 98 -1.58 3.35 -11.30
C MET A 98 -0.63 4.08 -12.21
N PHE A 99 0.66 3.81 -12.02
CA PHE A 99 1.73 4.31 -12.86
C PHE A 99 2.60 3.10 -13.24
N LEU A 100 2.56 2.65 -14.49
CA LEU A 100 3.37 1.52 -14.99
C LEU A 100 3.42 0.32 -14.02
N ASP A 101 4.44 0.27 -13.18
CA ASP A 101 4.73 -0.77 -12.19
C ASP A 101 4.39 -0.38 -10.75
N THR A 102 3.73 0.76 -10.56
CA THR A 102 3.45 1.33 -9.25
C THR A 102 1.96 1.48 -9.01
N VAL A 103 1.54 1.19 -7.79
CA VAL A 103 0.17 1.45 -7.30
C VAL A 103 0.26 2.48 -6.18
N MET A 104 -0.40 3.62 -6.34
CA MET A 104 -0.60 4.60 -5.27
C MET A 104 -2.03 4.52 -4.76
N VAL A 105 -2.18 4.46 -3.44
CA VAL A 105 -3.47 4.46 -2.75
C VAL A 105 -3.47 5.59 -1.75
N TYR A 106 -4.51 6.41 -1.76
CA TYR A 106 -4.61 7.50 -0.81
C TYR A 106 -6.04 7.79 -0.38
N PHE A 107 -6.18 8.41 0.77
CA PHE A 107 -7.44 8.95 1.28
C PHE A 107 -7.17 10.13 2.23
N PRO A 108 -8.14 11.05 2.37
CA PRO A 108 -8.02 12.16 3.31
C PRO A 108 -7.97 11.65 4.75
N TRP A 109 -6.97 12.13 5.50
CA TRP A 109 -6.76 11.79 6.89
C TRP A 109 -7.34 12.88 7.81
N ASP A 110 -8.28 12.49 8.65
CA ASP A 110 -8.82 13.33 9.71
C ASP A 110 -8.70 12.55 11.05
N PRO A 111 -7.86 13.00 11.98
CA PRO A 111 -7.65 12.30 13.25
C PRO A 111 -8.89 12.26 14.16
N GLN A 112 -9.89 13.10 13.88
CA GLN A 112 -11.17 13.12 14.63
C GLN A 112 -12.26 12.29 13.93
N ASN A 113 -11.99 11.78 12.74
CA ASN A 113 -12.90 10.89 12.03
C ASN A 113 -12.59 9.42 12.37
N PRO A 114 -13.46 8.70 13.09
CA PRO A 114 -13.24 7.29 13.45
C PRO A 114 -13.08 6.41 12.20
N ASN A 115 -13.75 6.74 11.11
CA ASN A 115 -13.66 5.99 9.85
C ASN A 115 -12.30 6.15 9.16
N ALA A 116 -11.54 7.21 9.43
CA ALA A 116 -10.16 7.35 8.94
C ALA A 116 -9.22 6.32 9.58
N LEU A 117 -9.37 6.03 10.89
CA LEU A 117 -8.62 4.95 11.55
C LEU A 117 -9.00 3.56 11.02
N ILE A 118 -10.29 3.33 10.77
CA ILE A 118 -10.77 2.08 10.16
C ILE A 118 -10.20 1.92 8.75
N ALA A 119 -10.17 3.00 7.97
CA ALA A 119 -9.56 3.00 6.63
C ALA A 119 -8.05 2.72 6.70
N LEU A 120 -7.33 3.33 7.65
CA LEU A 120 -5.90 3.09 7.84
C LEU A 120 -5.61 1.64 8.25
N ARG A 121 -6.36 1.08 9.20
CA ARG A 121 -6.26 -0.34 9.55
C ARG A 121 -6.47 -1.22 8.32
N SER A 122 -7.52 -0.96 7.54
CA SER A 122 -7.83 -1.74 6.35
C SER A 122 -6.72 -1.62 5.29
N LEU A 123 -6.11 -0.44 5.17
CA LEU A 123 -4.95 -0.19 4.31
C LEU A 123 -3.75 -1.07 4.74
N LEU A 124 -3.41 -1.08 6.05
CA LEU A 124 -2.27 -1.85 6.54
C LEU A 124 -2.49 -3.36 6.41
N VAL A 125 -3.68 -3.85 6.75
CA VAL A 125 -4.04 -5.28 6.61
C VAL A 125 -3.98 -5.70 5.14
N ALA A 126 -4.61 -4.93 4.24
CA ALA A 126 -4.59 -5.20 2.81
C ALA A 126 -3.15 -5.19 2.26
N THR A 127 -2.31 -4.27 2.75
CA THR A 127 -0.89 -4.20 2.39
C THR A 127 -0.14 -5.44 2.84
N ALA A 128 -0.25 -5.81 4.11
CA ALA A 128 0.43 -6.99 4.67
C ALA A 128 0.05 -8.27 3.92
N GLU A 129 -1.23 -8.45 3.64
CA GLU A 129 -1.73 -9.59 2.89
C GLU A 129 -1.24 -9.59 1.44
N THR A 130 -1.25 -8.43 0.79
CA THR A 130 -0.75 -8.28 -0.58
C THR A 130 0.74 -8.62 -0.64
N MET A 131 1.55 -8.17 0.31
CA MET A 131 2.98 -8.48 0.40
C MET A 131 3.24 -10.01 0.39
N ILE A 132 2.54 -10.75 1.24
CA ILE A 132 2.70 -12.21 1.34
C ILE A 132 2.22 -12.90 0.07
N CYS A 133 1.02 -12.55 -0.42
CA CYS A 133 0.41 -13.20 -1.57
C CYS A 133 1.22 -12.98 -2.84
N THR A 134 1.65 -11.75 -3.11
CA THR A 134 2.40 -11.42 -4.32
C THR A 134 3.80 -12.03 -4.29
N LEU A 135 4.49 -11.99 -3.15
CA LEU A 135 5.81 -12.59 -3.00
C LEU A 135 5.75 -14.12 -3.16
N SER A 136 4.71 -14.77 -2.62
CA SER A 136 4.49 -16.22 -2.83
C SER A 136 4.19 -16.59 -4.28
N GLY A 137 3.65 -15.64 -5.05
CA GLY A 137 3.41 -15.75 -6.50
C GLY A 137 4.60 -15.31 -7.37
N GLY A 138 5.75 -15.01 -6.78
CA GLY A 138 6.94 -14.57 -7.52
C GLY A 138 6.90 -13.11 -7.98
N VAL A 139 6.06 -12.29 -7.37
CA VAL A 139 5.94 -10.86 -7.66
C VAL A 139 6.33 -10.07 -6.42
N PRO A 140 7.64 -9.80 -6.21
CA PRO A 140 8.09 -9.03 -5.07
C PRO A 140 7.64 -7.57 -5.21
N ILE A 141 7.14 -7.01 -4.11
CA ILE A 141 6.77 -5.61 -4.01
C ILE A 141 7.47 -4.96 -2.83
N ARG A 142 7.69 -3.66 -2.93
CA ARG A 142 8.15 -2.80 -1.84
C ARG A 142 7.24 -1.59 -1.75
N GLY A 143 7.31 -0.82 -0.69
CA GLY A 143 6.46 0.35 -0.58
C GLY A 143 6.86 1.33 0.51
N GLY A 144 6.13 2.43 0.54
CA GLY A 144 6.20 3.46 1.56
C GLY A 144 4.80 3.97 1.90
N LEU A 145 4.54 4.18 3.18
CA LEU A 145 3.32 4.78 3.70
C LEU A 145 3.68 6.00 4.54
N ASP A 146 3.10 7.15 4.20
CA ASP A 146 3.20 8.34 5.03
C ASP A 146 1.85 9.04 5.18
N VAL A 147 1.72 9.85 6.21
CA VAL A 147 0.57 10.73 6.44
C VAL A 147 1.07 12.16 6.53
N HIS A 148 0.75 12.97 5.54
CA HIS A 148 1.21 14.34 5.47
C HIS A 148 0.25 15.23 4.68
N LEU A 149 0.55 16.53 4.65
CA LEU A 149 -0.21 17.52 3.92
C LEU A 149 -0.09 17.29 2.41
N ALA A 150 -1.22 17.36 1.70
CA ALA A 150 -1.27 17.38 0.24
C ALA A 150 -2.47 18.19 -0.26
N THR A 151 -2.47 18.45 -1.56
CA THR A 151 -3.56 19.10 -2.28
C THR A 151 -4.06 18.15 -3.34
N GLU A 152 -5.34 17.82 -3.29
CA GLU A 152 -6.02 17.06 -4.33
C GLU A 152 -6.64 18.01 -5.34
N PHE A 153 -6.38 17.75 -6.62
CA PHE A 153 -6.96 18.48 -7.74
C PHE A 153 -7.97 17.59 -8.43
N ASN A 154 -9.24 17.91 -8.29
CA ASN A 154 -10.31 17.24 -9.02
C ASN A 154 -10.68 18.10 -10.22
N GLU A 155 -10.38 17.64 -11.42
CA GLU A 155 -11.01 18.18 -12.61
C GLU A 155 -12.49 17.76 -12.55
N GLN A 156 -13.36 18.70 -12.22
CA GLN A 156 -14.75 18.57 -12.62
C GLN A 156 -14.78 18.76 -14.12
N ALA A 157 -14.51 17.68 -14.87
CA ALA A 157 -14.89 17.65 -16.26
C ALA A 157 -16.40 17.80 -16.30
N GLN A 158 -16.88 18.97 -16.68
CA GLN A 158 -18.21 19.16 -17.23
C GLN A 158 -18.28 18.39 -18.56
N VAL A 159 -18.21 17.09 -18.50
CA VAL A 159 -18.61 16.21 -19.59
C VAL A 159 -20.07 15.87 -19.29
N GLU A 160 -20.92 16.85 -19.53
CA GLU A 160 -22.31 16.57 -19.82
C GLU A 160 -22.31 15.53 -20.95
N ASN A 161 -22.83 14.34 -20.65
CA ASN A 161 -23.09 13.24 -21.59
C ASN A 161 -21.99 12.19 -21.85
N SER A 162 -21.13 11.82 -20.95
CA SER A 162 -20.46 10.53 -21.09
C SER A 162 -20.71 9.60 -19.90
N SER A 163 -21.35 8.47 -20.21
CA SER A 163 -21.65 7.35 -19.29
C SER A 163 -20.40 6.56 -18.81
N SER A 164 -19.22 7.17 -18.84
CA SER A 164 -17.97 6.57 -18.35
C SER A 164 -17.54 7.19 -17.02
N ALA A 165 -18.31 6.91 -15.96
CA ALA A 165 -17.97 7.23 -14.56
C ALA A 165 -16.78 6.42 -14.00
N LEU A 166 -15.78 6.07 -14.84
CA LEU A 166 -14.74 5.10 -14.46
C LEU A 166 -13.37 5.71 -14.14
N PHE A 167 -13.19 7.03 -14.26
CA PHE A 167 -11.92 7.68 -13.94
C PHE A 167 -12.17 8.97 -13.15
N HIS A 168 -12.46 8.83 -11.86
CA HIS A 168 -12.21 9.90 -10.90
C HIS A 168 -10.73 9.84 -10.50
N GLY A 169 -9.86 10.31 -11.36
CA GLY A 169 -8.46 10.51 -11.08
C GLY A 169 -8.26 11.96 -10.65
N GLY A 170 -8.37 12.26 -9.35
CA GLY A 170 -7.81 13.50 -8.82
C GLY A 170 -6.29 13.35 -8.77
N ASP A 171 -5.55 14.37 -9.22
CA ASP A 171 -4.10 14.42 -9.02
C ASP A 171 -3.80 14.86 -7.58
N LEU A 172 -2.98 14.08 -6.88
CA LEU A 172 -2.54 14.40 -5.53
C LEU A 172 -1.12 14.98 -5.58
N TRP A 173 -0.97 16.21 -5.09
CA TRP A 173 0.30 16.94 -5.09
C TRP A 173 0.69 17.38 -3.68
N GLY A 174 1.98 17.27 -3.36
CA GLY A 174 2.51 17.78 -2.10
C GLY A 174 3.46 16.83 -1.39
N PRO A 175 3.76 17.14 -0.12
CA PRO A 175 4.67 16.32 0.69
C PRO A 175 4.24 14.88 0.87
N ALA A 176 2.94 14.58 1.04
CA ALA A 176 2.46 13.23 1.32
C ALA A 176 2.85 12.21 0.23
N PRO A 177 2.49 12.39 -1.07
CA PRO A 177 2.88 11.44 -2.12
C PRO A 177 4.40 11.40 -2.33
N LYS A 178 5.08 12.55 -2.23
CA LYS A 178 6.55 12.61 -2.35
C LYS A 178 7.23 11.75 -1.27
N ARG A 179 6.85 11.89 -0.01
CA ARG A 179 7.44 11.15 1.11
C ARG A 179 7.15 9.66 1.03
N ALA A 180 5.91 9.28 0.68
CA ALA A 180 5.56 7.87 0.49
C ALA A 180 6.39 7.24 -0.65
N TYR A 181 6.59 7.96 -1.76
CA TYR A 181 7.46 7.54 -2.84
C TYR A 181 8.93 7.41 -2.39
N GLU A 182 9.48 8.41 -1.70
CA GLU A 182 10.86 8.39 -1.19
C GLU A 182 11.10 7.22 -0.23
N LEU A 183 10.10 6.87 0.61
CA LEU A 183 10.16 5.69 1.48
C LEU A 183 10.19 4.39 0.68
N ALA A 184 9.48 4.30 -0.45
CA ALA A 184 9.47 3.15 -1.33
C ALA A 184 10.78 3.00 -2.12
N GLU A 185 11.34 4.12 -2.62
CA GLU A 185 12.45 4.17 -3.58
C GLU A 185 13.85 4.15 -2.96
N THR A 186 13.98 4.24 -1.63
CA THR A 186 15.32 4.21 -1.01
C THR A 186 16.14 2.98 -1.44
N ASP A 187 17.41 3.17 -1.78
CA ASP A 187 18.32 2.14 -2.32
C ASP A 187 18.43 0.87 -1.47
N HIS A 188 18.20 1.00 -0.17
CA HIS A 188 18.25 -0.11 0.78
C HIS A 188 16.87 -0.74 1.04
N ASN A 189 15.82 -0.30 0.32
CA ASN A 189 14.49 -0.86 0.51
C ASN A 189 14.38 -2.21 -0.22
N TYR A 190 13.95 -3.23 0.53
CA TYR A 190 13.68 -4.57 0.03
C TYR A 190 12.17 -4.86 0.09
N MET A 191 11.74 -6.11 0.03
CA MET A 191 10.32 -6.51 0.06
C MET A 191 9.67 -6.18 1.40
N ARG A 192 9.45 -4.89 1.65
CA ARG A 192 8.79 -4.34 2.85
C ARG A 192 8.07 -3.05 2.51
N VAL A 193 7.19 -2.62 3.40
CA VAL A 193 6.59 -1.29 3.35
C VAL A 193 7.08 -0.48 4.54
N ARG A 194 7.83 0.58 4.26
CA ARG A 194 8.35 1.52 5.25
C ARG A 194 7.28 2.52 5.65
N LEU A 195 7.31 2.91 6.90
CA LEU A 195 6.40 3.92 7.45
C LEU A 195 7.16 5.23 7.67
N GLY A 196 6.50 6.35 7.37
CA GLY A 196 6.99 7.67 7.76
C GLY A 196 7.02 7.82 9.29
N ASP A 197 7.94 8.62 9.80
CA ASP A 197 8.19 8.77 11.24
C ASP A 197 6.95 9.26 12.01
N GLY A 198 6.08 10.02 11.36
CA GLY A 198 4.87 10.57 11.96
C GLY A 198 3.69 9.59 12.07
N VAL A 199 3.68 8.49 11.32
CA VAL A 199 2.49 7.61 11.20
C VAL A 199 2.09 7.03 12.56
N SER A 200 3.03 6.46 13.30
CA SER A 200 2.74 5.90 14.63
C SER A 200 2.25 6.97 15.62
N GLY A 201 2.86 8.16 15.59
CA GLY A 201 2.46 9.28 16.44
C GLY A 201 1.04 9.76 16.15
N LEU A 202 0.66 9.82 14.89
CA LEU A 202 -0.70 10.21 14.48
C LEU A 202 -1.75 9.18 14.91
N ILE A 203 -1.45 7.89 14.82
CA ILE A 203 -2.34 6.82 15.30
C ILE A 203 -2.53 6.92 16.81
N ILE A 204 -1.45 7.08 17.56
CA ILE A 204 -1.50 7.21 19.02
C ILE A 204 -2.29 8.45 19.42
N THR A 205 -2.06 9.60 18.76
CA THR A 205 -2.78 10.85 19.03
C THR A 205 -4.28 10.69 18.78
N ALA A 206 -4.67 10.08 17.67
CA ALA A 206 -6.07 9.81 17.36
C ALA A 206 -6.70 8.85 18.41
N LEU A 207 -5.98 7.78 18.78
CA LEU A 207 -6.42 6.82 19.79
C LEU A 207 -6.68 7.48 21.15
N LEU A 208 -5.76 8.34 21.59
CA LEU A 208 -5.90 9.07 22.85
C LEU A 208 -7.10 10.02 22.80
N TRP A 209 -7.29 10.72 21.70
CA TRP A 209 -8.43 11.61 21.50
C TRP A 209 -9.77 10.85 21.59
N PHE A 210 -9.92 9.69 20.91
CA PHE A 210 -11.16 8.90 20.98
C PHE A 210 -11.41 8.36 22.39
N LYS A 211 -10.37 7.90 23.10
CA LYS A 211 -10.51 7.45 24.51
C LYS A 211 -10.96 8.57 25.42
N GLU A 212 -10.44 9.78 25.22
CA GLU A 212 -10.87 10.97 25.98
C GLU A 212 -12.34 11.31 25.69
N GLN A 213 -12.76 11.30 24.43
CA GLN A 213 -14.15 11.59 24.05
C GLN A 213 -15.13 10.59 24.65
N VAL A 214 -14.79 9.30 24.71
CA VAL A 214 -15.58 8.27 25.37
C VAL A 214 -15.63 8.50 26.89
N GLY A 215 -14.55 8.95 27.52
CA GLY A 215 -14.49 9.28 28.92
C GLY A 215 -15.39 10.48 29.31
N ILE A 216 -15.49 11.47 28.39
CA ILE A 216 -16.36 12.65 28.59
C ILE A 216 -17.84 12.29 28.37
N ASP A 217 -18.14 11.49 27.37
CA ASP A 217 -19.50 11.09 27.00
C ASP A 217 -19.58 9.59 26.66
N PRO A 218 -19.94 8.74 27.64
CA PRO A 218 -20.02 7.30 27.43
C PRO A 218 -21.02 6.85 26.36
N SER A 219 -21.99 7.68 25.97
CA SER A 219 -22.91 7.36 24.88
C SER A 219 -22.22 7.27 23.53
N LYS A 220 -21.05 7.88 23.37
CA LYS A 220 -20.21 7.85 22.18
C LYS A 220 -19.44 6.53 21.97
N VAL A 221 -19.44 5.63 22.95
CA VAL A 221 -18.75 4.33 22.84
C VAL A 221 -19.15 3.59 21.58
N ILE A 222 -20.44 3.55 21.27
CA ILE A 222 -20.94 2.85 20.07
C ILE A 222 -20.33 3.38 18.76
N TRP A 223 -19.96 4.65 18.73
CA TRP A 223 -19.40 5.30 17.52
C TRP A 223 -17.88 5.22 17.48
N PHE A 224 -17.21 5.23 18.63
CA PHE A 224 -15.75 5.35 18.70
C PHE A 224 -15.05 4.04 19.03
N GLN A 225 -15.73 3.05 19.60
CA GLN A 225 -15.10 1.77 19.91
C GLN A 225 -14.52 1.06 18.67
N PRO A 226 -15.20 1.02 17.50
CA PRO A 226 -14.60 0.44 16.30
C PRO A 226 -13.29 1.13 15.87
N ALA A 227 -13.18 2.45 16.07
CA ALA A 227 -11.95 3.19 15.78
C ALA A 227 -10.85 2.91 16.79
N VAL A 228 -11.19 2.79 18.07
CA VAL A 228 -10.26 2.40 19.14
C VAL A 228 -9.70 1.00 18.87
N ASP A 229 -10.57 0.06 18.50
CA ASP A 229 -10.16 -1.30 18.18
C ASP A 229 -9.27 -1.32 16.91
N ALA A 230 -9.66 -0.59 15.88
CA ALA A 230 -8.87 -0.43 14.67
C ALA A 230 -7.48 0.16 14.94
N ALA A 231 -7.38 1.19 15.79
CA ALA A 231 -6.10 1.78 16.17
C ALA A 231 -5.22 0.80 16.97
N ASN A 232 -5.80 0.05 17.91
CA ASN A 232 -5.07 -0.96 18.68
C ASN A 232 -4.56 -2.10 17.78
N GLU A 233 -5.33 -2.55 16.79
CA GLU A 233 -4.89 -3.54 15.82
C GLU A 233 -3.80 -2.97 14.88
N THR A 234 -3.98 -1.73 14.42
CA THR A 234 -3.01 -1.03 13.58
C THR A 234 -1.64 -0.93 14.25
N THR A 235 -1.60 -0.58 15.55
CA THR A 235 -0.33 -0.49 16.29
C THR A 235 0.39 -1.82 16.39
N LYS A 236 -0.33 -2.95 16.43
CA LYS A 236 0.25 -4.29 16.44
C LYS A 236 0.85 -4.71 15.08
N LEU A 237 0.37 -4.11 13.98
CA LEU A 237 0.90 -4.35 12.63
C LEU A 237 2.15 -3.53 12.34
N ILE A 238 2.52 -2.59 13.21
CA ILE A 238 3.69 -1.74 13.05
C ILE A 238 4.80 -2.25 13.96
N ALA A 239 5.98 -2.46 13.39
CA ALA A 239 7.15 -2.87 14.14
C ALA A 239 8.42 -2.18 13.63
N ARG A 240 9.50 -2.35 14.37
CA ARG A 240 10.85 -2.01 13.90
C ARG A 240 11.41 -3.17 13.09
N ASP A 241 11.96 -2.84 11.95
CA ASP A 241 12.65 -3.81 11.09
C ASP A 241 13.90 -4.32 11.83
N PRO A 242 14.07 -5.63 11.98
CA PRO A 242 15.26 -6.19 12.65
C PRO A 242 16.56 -5.98 11.85
N VAL A 243 16.47 -5.61 10.56
CA VAL A 243 17.66 -5.42 9.71
C VAL A 243 18.28 -4.03 9.88
N ASP A 244 17.45 -2.99 9.98
CA ASP A 244 17.92 -1.58 10.02
C ASP A 244 17.18 -0.70 11.03
N ASN A 245 16.32 -1.28 11.85
CA ASN A 245 15.55 -0.61 12.91
C ASN A 245 14.57 0.49 12.42
N LEU A 246 14.21 0.49 11.15
CA LEU A 246 13.23 1.43 10.59
C LEU A 246 11.80 0.96 10.83
N PRO A 247 10.82 1.88 10.96
CA PRO A 247 9.41 1.48 11.13
C PRO A 247 8.86 0.89 9.83
N ILE A 248 8.19 -0.26 9.96
CA ILE A 248 7.62 -1.03 8.85
C ILE A 248 6.24 -1.57 9.19
N ILE A 249 5.50 -1.98 8.16
CA ILE A 249 4.38 -2.91 8.31
C ILE A 249 4.97 -4.31 8.52
N ASP A 250 4.70 -4.91 9.68
CA ASP A 250 5.20 -6.23 10.06
C ASP A 250 4.29 -7.33 9.50
N TYR A 251 4.40 -7.59 8.19
CA TYR A 251 3.55 -8.55 7.49
C TYR A 251 3.89 -10.02 7.77
N LEU A 252 4.98 -10.30 8.50
CA LEU A 252 5.34 -11.63 9.02
C LEU A 252 5.23 -11.73 10.54
N GLY A 253 4.79 -10.67 11.20
CA GLY A 253 4.65 -10.63 12.64
C GLY A 253 3.45 -11.44 13.16
N PRO A 254 3.41 -11.68 14.49
CA PRO A 254 2.34 -12.47 15.10
C PRO A 254 0.94 -11.86 14.87
N ALA A 255 0.82 -10.54 14.92
CA ALA A 255 -0.48 -9.89 14.69
C ALA A 255 -1.01 -10.12 13.27
N THR A 256 -0.12 -10.19 12.28
CA THR A 256 -0.48 -10.54 10.90
C THR A 256 -0.92 -11.99 10.79
N ALA A 257 -0.23 -12.90 11.49
CA ALA A 257 -0.59 -14.31 11.55
C ALA A 257 -1.99 -14.52 12.17
N ASP A 258 -2.31 -13.79 13.23
CA ASP A 258 -3.62 -13.84 13.90
C ASP A 258 -4.75 -13.30 13.01
N LEU A 259 -4.50 -12.19 12.30
CA LEU A 259 -5.48 -11.57 11.41
C LEU A 259 -5.68 -12.36 10.09
N MET A 260 -4.66 -13.08 9.65
CA MET A 260 -4.63 -13.75 8.36
C MET A 260 -4.07 -15.18 8.43
N PRO A 261 -4.67 -16.07 9.22
CA PRO A 261 -4.12 -17.42 9.46
C PRO A 261 -3.96 -18.26 8.18
N ALA A 262 -4.80 -18.00 7.16
CA ALA A 262 -4.69 -18.69 5.87
C ALA A 262 -3.38 -18.37 5.11
N ASN A 263 -2.77 -17.21 5.39
CA ASN A 263 -1.58 -16.74 4.69
C ASN A 263 -0.29 -17.37 5.21
N ILE A 264 -0.30 -18.00 6.39
CA ILE A 264 0.87 -18.70 6.95
C ILE A 264 1.43 -19.71 5.94
N ARG A 265 0.54 -20.41 5.23
CA ARG A 265 0.96 -21.39 4.19
C ARG A 265 1.69 -20.75 3.01
N LEU A 266 1.49 -19.45 2.77
CA LEU A 266 2.12 -18.71 1.68
C LEU A 266 3.53 -18.26 2.06
N VAL A 267 3.84 -18.10 3.35
CA VAL A 267 5.16 -17.67 3.81
C VAL A 267 6.23 -18.63 3.34
N GLY A 268 6.02 -19.95 3.47
CA GLY A 268 6.98 -20.94 2.97
C GLY A 268 7.28 -20.81 1.48
N LYS A 269 6.23 -20.53 0.66
CA LYS A 269 6.41 -20.28 -0.79
C LYS A 269 7.17 -18.99 -1.05
N ALA A 270 6.90 -17.93 -0.30
CA ALA A 270 7.58 -16.65 -0.41
C ALA A 270 9.08 -16.79 -0.05
N VAL A 271 9.39 -17.54 1.02
CA VAL A 271 10.77 -17.83 1.43
C VAL A 271 11.50 -18.65 0.36
N ALA A 272 10.89 -19.73 -0.13
CA ALA A 272 11.48 -20.57 -1.18
C ALA A 272 11.74 -19.76 -2.47
N PHE A 273 10.81 -18.87 -2.84
CA PHE A 273 11.02 -17.96 -3.96
C PHE A 273 12.21 -17.04 -3.70
N ALA A 274 12.27 -16.38 -2.55
CA ALA A 274 13.35 -15.45 -2.22
C ALA A 274 14.72 -16.13 -2.16
N GLN A 275 14.80 -17.35 -1.61
CA GLN A 275 16.03 -18.14 -1.58
C GLN A 275 16.52 -18.46 -3.01
N ARG A 276 15.62 -18.92 -3.88
CA ARG A 276 15.96 -19.22 -5.28
C ARG A 276 16.47 -17.98 -6.03
N GLU A 277 15.80 -16.85 -5.86
CA GLU A 277 16.22 -15.60 -6.52
C GLU A 277 17.53 -15.06 -5.92
N TYR A 278 17.74 -15.18 -4.60
CA TYR A 278 19.02 -14.86 -3.97
C TYR A 278 20.16 -15.69 -4.59
N GLU A 279 20.00 -17.02 -4.67
CA GLU A 279 21.00 -17.92 -5.27
C GLU A 279 21.27 -17.57 -6.74
N ARG A 280 20.23 -17.19 -7.49
CA ARG A 280 20.35 -16.78 -8.90
C ARG A 280 21.17 -15.52 -9.07
N PHE A 281 20.94 -14.50 -8.23
CA PHE A 281 21.56 -13.18 -8.41
C PHE A 281 22.88 -13.00 -7.66
N LYS A 282 23.18 -13.79 -6.64
CA LYS A 282 24.43 -13.65 -5.86
C LYS A 282 25.69 -13.93 -6.66
N VAL A 283 25.60 -14.69 -7.74
CA VAL A 283 26.75 -15.08 -8.57
C VAL A 283 27.10 -14.03 -9.64
N ASP A 284 26.18 -13.11 -9.94
CA ASP A 284 26.38 -12.05 -10.91
C ASP A 284 26.69 -10.72 -10.21
N THR A 285 27.91 -10.22 -10.42
CA THR A 285 28.36 -8.94 -9.83
C THR A 285 27.49 -7.74 -10.22
N ASN A 286 26.91 -7.75 -11.40
CA ASN A 286 26.03 -6.67 -11.87
C ASN A 286 24.65 -6.71 -11.21
N SER A 287 24.23 -7.85 -10.70
CA SER A 287 22.94 -8.06 -10.05
C SER A 287 23.03 -8.10 -8.53
N ARG A 288 24.19 -7.76 -7.95
CA ARG A 288 24.43 -7.84 -6.50
C ARG A 288 23.43 -7.03 -5.68
N SER A 289 23.03 -5.83 -6.17
CA SER A 289 22.03 -5.02 -5.49
C SER A 289 20.65 -5.69 -5.43
N ILE A 290 20.34 -6.57 -6.39
CA ILE A 290 19.11 -7.37 -6.39
C ILE A 290 19.25 -8.51 -5.36
N ALA A 291 20.40 -9.21 -5.35
CA ALA A 291 20.67 -10.26 -4.36
C ALA A 291 20.58 -9.72 -2.92
N ASP A 292 21.14 -8.54 -2.65
CA ASP A 292 21.10 -7.88 -1.33
C ASP A 292 19.66 -7.64 -0.84
N LYS A 293 18.72 -7.38 -1.73
CA LYS A 293 17.29 -7.21 -1.37
C LYS A 293 16.69 -8.53 -0.87
N TYR A 294 16.99 -9.65 -1.54
CA TYR A 294 16.52 -10.96 -1.12
C TYR A 294 17.20 -11.42 0.17
N GLU A 295 18.51 -11.17 0.32
CA GLU A 295 19.24 -11.47 1.56
C GLU A 295 18.63 -10.74 2.77
N ARG A 296 18.29 -9.45 2.62
CA ARG A 296 17.64 -8.67 3.69
C ARG A 296 16.27 -9.21 4.03
N PHE A 297 15.48 -9.60 3.02
CA PHE A 297 14.21 -10.26 3.26
C PHE A 297 14.38 -11.57 4.04
N LEU A 298 15.35 -12.42 3.68
CA LEU A 298 15.63 -13.66 4.41
C LEU A 298 16.05 -13.39 5.86
N LYS A 299 16.89 -12.37 6.10
CA LYS A 299 17.24 -11.93 7.47
C LYS A 299 16.01 -11.46 8.26
N TYR A 300 15.08 -10.78 7.62
CA TYR A 300 13.82 -10.37 8.26
C TYR A 300 12.97 -11.59 8.62
N VAL A 301 12.87 -12.58 7.74
CA VAL A 301 12.16 -13.86 8.00
C VAL A 301 12.75 -14.59 9.20
N ASP A 302 14.08 -14.73 9.22
CA ASP A 302 14.81 -15.42 10.30
C ASP A 302 14.59 -14.74 11.65
N ALA A 303 14.64 -13.41 11.67
CA ALA A 303 14.43 -12.64 12.89
C ALA A 303 12.99 -12.73 13.44
N ARG A 304 12.00 -13.03 12.59
CA ARG A 304 10.60 -13.24 12.99
C ARG A 304 10.33 -14.67 13.45
N GLN A 305 11.32 -15.56 13.45
CA GLN A 305 11.16 -16.95 13.86
C GLN A 305 9.95 -17.63 13.21
N VAL A 306 9.68 -17.30 11.95
CA VAL A 306 8.60 -17.95 11.21
C VAL A 306 8.88 -19.45 11.25
N PRO A 307 7.96 -20.27 11.77
CA PRO A 307 8.22 -21.69 11.96
C PRO A 307 8.67 -22.34 10.65
N ASN A 308 9.90 -22.85 10.61
CA ASN A 308 10.45 -23.57 9.46
C ASN A 308 9.69 -24.86 9.11
N GLY A 309 8.63 -25.19 9.88
CA GLY A 309 7.85 -26.43 9.75
C GLY A 309 6.91 -26.52 8.56
N ILE A 310 6.89 -25.52 7.65
CA ILE A 310 5.94 -25.51 6.52
C ILE A 310 6.66 -25.42 5.17
N VAL A 311 7.96 -25.56 5.12
CA VAL A 311 8.66 -25.77 3.85
C VAL A 311 8.53 -27.26 3.50
N PRO A 312 7.65 -27.69 2.58
CA PRO A 312 7.72 -29.06 2.07
C PRO A 312 9.11 -29.17 1.42
N PRO A 313 9.82 -30.31 1.62
CA PRO A 313 11.06 -30.55 0.92
C PRO A 313 10.76 -30.36 -0.58
N LEU A 314 11.64 -29.62 -1.26
CA LEU A 314 11.60 -29.50 -2.71
C LEU A 314 11.62 -30.93 -3.26
N ALA A 315 10.49 -31.39 -3.79
CA ALA A 315 10.49 -32.60 -4.55
C ALA A 315 11.43 -32.36 -5.74
N GLU A 316 12.52 -33.07 -5.75
CA GLU A 316 13.43 -33.14 -6.90
C GLU A 316 12.58 -33.60 -8.09
N THR A 317 12.34 -32.68 -9.04
CA THR A 317 11.80 -32.99 -10.36
C THR A 317 12.84 -32.64 -11.41
#